data_863b1ce35dac3da2ee02e44c01c4cd63
#
_entry.id   863b1ce35dac3da2ee02e44c01c4cd63
#
_cell.length_a   1.000
_cell.length_b   1.000
_cell.length_c   1.000
_cell.angle_alpha   90.00
_cell.angle_beta   90.00
_cell.angle_gamma   90.00
#
_symmetry.space_group_name_H-M   'P 1'
#
loop_
_entity.id
_entity.type
_entity.pdbx_description
1 polymer ?
#
loop_
_entity_poly.entity_id
_entity_poly.type
_entity_poly.pdbx_seq_one_letter_code
_entity_poly.pdbx_strand_id
1 'polypeptide(L)'
;MADIAFEKDLSVAETGIGGLKFVDLAVHGDSRGWFKENWQRAKMVALGLPDFRPVQQNMSFNAEAGVTRGLHAEPWDKLIGLAKGRIFGAWVDLRPGETFGTSFTLEMGPEKAVFVPRGVANGYQ
;
A
#
# COMPACT_ATOMS: atom_id res chain seq x y z
N MET A 1 -8.05 11.70 14.06
CA MET A 1 -7.86 11.00 12.78
C MET A 1 -7.23 11.96 11.79
N ALA A 2 -6.14 11.57 11.17
CA ALA A 2 -5.51 12.41 10.18
C ALA A 2 -6.42 12.52 8.94
N ASP A 3 -6.55 13.72 8.41
CA ASP A 3 -7.36 13.96 7.23
C ASP A 3 -6.68 13.44 5.97
N ILE A 4 -7.49 13.11 4.97
CA ILE A 4 -6.99 12.75 3.66
C ILE A 4 -6.36 14.00 3.01
N ALA A 5 -5.16 13.84 2.50
CA ALA A 5 -4.54 14.89 1.69
C ALA A 5 -5.14 14.85 0.28
N PHE A 6 -5.95 15.86 -0.04
CA PHE A 6 -6.58 15.98 -1.35
C PHE A 6 -5.67 16.67 -2.36
N GLU A 7 -5.91 16.38 -3.64
CA GLU A 7 -5.28 17.06 -4.79
C GLU A 7 -3.75 16.96 -4.81
N LYS A 8 -3.19 15.92 -4.18
CA LYS A 8 -1.76 15.62 -4.34
C LYS A 8 -1.51 14.96 -5.69
N ASP A 9 -0.33 15.20 -6.23
CA ASP A 9 0.12 14.50 -7.42
C ASP A 9 0.38 13.03 -7.09
N LEU A 10 0.08 12.15 -8.04
CA LEU A 10 0.47 10.75 -7.96
C LEU A 10 1.99 10.66 -7.89
N SER A 11 2.50 9.93 -6.90
CA SER A 11 3.93 9.71 -6.73
C SER A 11 4.22 8.31 -6.18
N VAL A 12 5.40 7.80 -6.49
CA VAL A 12 5.90 6.52 -5.99
C VAL A 12 7.20 6.78 -5.26
N ALA A 13 7.29 6.29 -4.03
CA ALA A 13 8.48 6.46 -3.19
C ALA A 13 9.03 5.11 -2.76
N GLU A 14 10.33 5.05 -2.60
CA GLU A 14 11.02 3.88 -2.07
C GLU A 14 11.00 3.88 -0.55
N THR A 15 11.28 2.71 0.04
CA THR A 15 11.42 2.50 1.48
C THR A 15 12.80 1.93 1.77
N GLY A 16 13.11 1.68 3.05
CA GLY A 16 14.32 0.97 3.45
C GLY A 16 14.36 -0.50 3.05
N ILE A 17 13.25 -1.06 2.59
CA ILE A 17 13.18 -2.43 2.07
C ILE A 17 13.16 -2.36 0.54
N GLY A 18 14.13 -2.98 -0.12
CA GLY A 18 14.24 -2.95 -1.59
C GLY A 18 12.99 -3.50 -2.27
N GLY A 19 12.42 -2.73 -3.19
CA GLY A 19 11.20 -3.11 -3.91
C GLY A 19 9.89 -2.86 -3.17
N LEU A 20 9.90 -2.65 -1.88
CA LEU A 20 8.74 -2.19 -1.12
C LEU A 20 8.59 -0.69 -1.35
N LYS A 21 7.50 -0.32 -1.99
CA LYS A 21 7.26 1.07 -2.39
C LYS A 21 5.90 1.54 -1.90
N PHE A 22 5.80 2.78 -1.49
CA PHE A 22 4.50 3.37 -1.23
C PHE A 22 4.14 4.40 -2.29
N VAL A 23 2.85 4.54 -2.48
CA VAL A 23 2.27 5.39 -3.52
C VAL A 23 1.40 6.43 -2.84
N ASP A 24 1.63 7.69 -3.14
CA ASP A 24 0.68 8.75 -2.83
C ASP A 24 -0.28 8.85 -4.01
N LEU A 25 -1.55 8.53 -3.74
CA LEU A 25 -2.60 8.55 -4.75
C LEU A 25 -3.19 9.96 -4.87
N ALA A 26 -3.53 10.36 -6.08
CA ALA A 26 -4.29 11.57 -6.30
C ALA A 26 -5.74 11.34 -5.87
N VAL A 27 -6.20 12.04 -4.85
CA VAL A 27 -7.57 11.97 -4.35
C VAL A 27 -8.24 13.31 -4.58
N HIS A 28 -9.35 13.31 -5.30
CA HIS A 28 -10.10 14.51 -5.67
C HIS A 28 -11.34 14.61 -4.81
N GLY A 29 -11.46 15.69 -4.04
CA GLY A 29 -12.59 15.93 -3.15
C GLY A 29 -13.54 16.99 -3.68
N ASP A 30 -14.85 16.80 -3.42
CA ASP A 30 -15.90 17.79 -3.69
C ASP A 30 -17.03 17.64 -2.67
N SER A 31 -18.15 18.35 -2.88
CA SER A 31 -19.27 18.32 -1.94
C SER A 31 -19.95 16.95 -1.79
N ARG A 32 -19.71 16.03 -2.71
CA ARG A 32 -20.29 14.67 -2.66
C ARG A 32 -19.42 13.68 -1.93
N GLY A 33 -18.13 13.99 -1.67
CA GLY A 33 -17.14 13.11 -1.10
C GLY A 33 -15.82 13.18 -1.87
N TRP A 34 -15.26 12.02 -2.21
CA TRP A 34 -13.99 12.00 -2.93
C TRP A 34 -13.97 10.87 -3.97
N PHE A 35 -13.10 11.05 -4.95
CA PHE A 35 -12.82 10.09 -6.01
C PHE A 35 -11.31 9.89 -6.09
N LYS A 36 -10.88 8.66 -6.29
CA LYS A 36 -9.47 8.37 -6.57
C LYS A 36 -9.34 7.32 -7.65
N GLU A 37 -8.26 7.41 -8.41
CA GLU A 37 -7.81 6.36 -9.30
C GLU A 37 -6.94 5.41 -8.47
N ASN A 38 -7.49 4.28 -8.06
CA ASN A 38 -6.82 3.38 -7.12
C ASN A 38 -5.63 2.65 -7.73
N TRP A 39 -5.69 2.37 -9.03
CA TRP A 39 -4.60 1.79 -9.80
C TRP A 39 -4.74 2.19 -11.26
N GLN A 40 -3.66 2.67 -11.84
CA GLN A 40 -3.56 2.95 -13.25
C GLN A 40 -2.18 2.52 -13.72
N ARG A 41 -2.16 1.46 -14.52
CA ARG A 41 -0.92 0.77 -14.91
C ARG A 41 0.10 1.70 -15.55
N ALA A 42 -0.29 2.44 -16.58
CA ALA A 42 0.64 3.26 -17.35
C ALA A 42 1.27 4.36 -16.51
N LYS A 43 0.46 5.06 -15.71
CA LYS A 43 0.94 6.14 -14.85
C LYS A 43 1.87 5.64 -13.76
N MET A 44 1.52 4.53 -13.12
CA MET A 44 2.29 4.00 -12.00
C MET A 44 3.59 3.36 -12.47
N VAL A 45 3.58 2.64 -13.58
CA VAL A 45 4.80 2.10 -14.20
C VAL A 45 5.75 3.23 -14.62
N ALA A 46 5.22 4.32 -15.18
CA ALA A 46 6.03 5.47 -15.55
C ALA A 46 6.73 6.12 -14.34
N LEU A 47 6.14 6.01 -13.15
CA LEU A 47 6.69 6.55 -11.91
C LEU A 47 7.57 5.55 -11.15
N GLY A 48 7.77 4.35 -11.68
CA GLY A 48 8.68 3.37 -11.10
C GLY A 48 8.04 2.19 -10.38
N LEU A 49 6.70 2.07 -10.40
CA LEU A 49 6.06 0.87 -9.90
C LEU A 49 6.28 -0.29 -10.87
N PRO A 50 6.62 -1.50 -10.40
CA PRO A 50 6.73 -2.65 -11.28
C PRO A 50 5.43 -2.94 -12.04
N ASP A 51 5.54 -3.42 -13.26
CA ASP A 51 4.41 -3.90 -14.05
C ASP A 51 4.08 -5.33 -13.62
N PHE A 52 3.34 -5.47 -12.53
CA PHE A 52 3.12 -6.77 -11.87
C PHE A 52 1.91 -7.54 -12.42
N ARG A 53 1.17 -6.98 -13.36
CA ARG A 53 0.03 -7.63 -14.07
C ARG A 53 -0.97 -8.26 -13.10
N PRO A 54 -1.79 -7.48 -12.41
CA PRO A 54 -2.75 -8.02 -11.45
C PRO A 54 -3.72 -9.01 -12.10
N VAL A 55 -3.91 -10.17 -11.45
CA VAL A 55 -4.80 -11.23 -11.93
C VAL A 55 -5.88 -11.58 -10.90
N GLN A 56 -5.78 -11.06 -9.68
CA GLN A 56 -6.72 -11.32 -8.60
C GLN A 56 -6.83 -10.09 -7.72
N GLN A 57 -8.04 -9.78 -7.31
CA GLN A 57 -8.31 -8.70 -6.36
C GLN A 57 -9.15 -9.24 -5.21
N ASN A 58 -8.72 -8.94 -3.99
CA ASN A 58 -9.43 -9.31 -2.77
C ASN A 58 -9.72 -8.05 -1.96
N MET A 59 -10.79 -8.09 -1.19
CA MET A 59 -11.10 -7.04 -0.22
C MET A 59 -11.33 -7.67 1.14
N SER A 60 -10.82 -7.03 2.18
CA SER A 60 -11.08 -7.42 3.57
C SER A 60 -11.76 -6.28 4.31
N PHE A 61 -12.60 -6.63 5.25
CA PHE A 61 -13.30 -5.70 6.11
C PHE A 61 -13.05 -6.08 7.56
N ASN A 62 -12.68 -5.10 8.38
CA ASN A 62 -12.52 -5.27 9.82
C ASN A 62 -13.68 -4.58 10.52
N ALA A 63 -14.50 -5.37 11.20
CA ALA A 63 -15.72 -4.87 11.86
C ALA A 63 -15.41 -3.98 13.06
N GLU A 64 -14.26 -4.20 13.70
CA GLU A 64 -13.87 -3.48 14.91
C GLU A 64 -12.48 -2.88 14.78
N ALA A 65 -12.26 -1.74 15.41
CA ALA A 65 -10.93 -1.15 15.52
C ALA A 65 -10.01 -2.05 16.35
N GLY A 66 -8.73 -2.07 16.00
CA GLY A 66 -7.73 -2.86 16.71
C GLY A 66 -7.59 -4.29 16.22
N VAL A 67 -8.42 -4.74 15.27
CA VAL A 67 -8.24 -6.06 14.65
C VAL A 67 -6.94 -6.05 13.85
N THR A 68 -6.11 -7.05 14.10
CA THR A 68 -4.82 -7.21 13.42
C THR A 68 -4.90 -8.39 12.44
N ARG A 69 -4.45 -8.16 11.21
CA ARG A 69 -4.26 -9.20 10.18
C ARG A 69 -2.79 -9.26 9.80
N GLY A 70 -2.24 -10.46 9.75
CA GLY A 70 -0.86 -10.70 9.38
C GLY A 70 0.00 -11.13 10.56
N LEU A 71 1.34 -11.14 10.41
CA LEU A 71 2.04 -10.83 9.16
C LEU A 71 1.96 -12.02 8.21
N HIS A 72 1.78 -11.76 6.93
CA HIS A 72 1.75 -12.78 5.88
C HIS A 72 2.81 -12.49 4.83
N ALA A 73 3.55 -13.52 4.43
CA ALA A 73 4.47 -13.45 3.29
C ALA A 73 3.96 -14.38 2.20
N GLU A 74 3.77 -13.85 1.02
CA GLU A 74 3.20 -14.58 -0.11
C GLU A 74 4.21 -14.69 -1.25
N PRO A 75 4.12 -15.74 -2.07
CA PRO A 75 5.02 -15.91 -3.22
C PRO A 75 4.59 -15.11 -4.46
N TRP A 76 3.93 -13.99 -4.26
CA TRP A 76 3.47 -13.08 -5.32
C TRP A 76 3.55 -11.64 -4.87
N ASP A 77 3.52 -10.75 -5.84
CA ASP A 77 3.51 -9.32 -5.61
C ASP A 77 2.09 -8.84 -5.29
N LYS A 78 1.97 -7.79 -4.49
CA LYS A 78 0.69 -7.22 -4.08
C LYS A 78 0.71 -5.70 -4.21
N LEU A 79 -0.43 -5.13 -4.55
CA LEU A 79 -0.70 -3.72 -4.36
C LEU A 79 -1.84 -3.58 -3.36
N ILE A 80 -1.57 -2.97 -2.23
CA ILE A 80 -2.52 -2.81 -1.13
C ILE A 80 -2.98 -1.36 -1.08
N GLY A 81 -4.28 -1.16 -1.13
CA GLY A 81 -4.91 0.15 -0.97
C GLY A 81 -6.10 0.06 -0.04
N LEU A 82 -6.61 1.21 0.37
CA LEU A 82 -7.76 1.31 1.26
C LEU A 82 -8.93 1.97 0.55
N ALA A 83 -10.11 1.36 0.71
CA ALA A 83 -11.35 1.98 0.27
C ALA A 83 -11.85 3.01 1.30
N LYS A 84 -11.66 2.73 2.59
CA LYS A 84 -12.13 3.59 3.69
C LYS A 84 -11.35 3.30 4.96
N GLY A 85 -11.27 4.27 5.83
CA GLY A 85 -10.66 4.13 7.14
C GLY A 85 -9.17 4.42 7.15
N ARG A 86 -8.52 4.05 8.23
CA ARG A 86 -7.07 4.19 8.43
C ARG A 86 -6.53 2.92 9.05
N ILE A 87 -5.30 2.59 8.68
CA ILE A 87 -4.59 1.45 9.24
C ILE A 87 -3.17 1.85 9.62
N PHE A 88 -2.61 1.08 10.55
CA PHE A 88 -1.18 1.04 10.81
C PHE A 88 -0.64 -0.20 10.11
N GLY A 89 0.12 0.00 9.04
CA GLY A 89 0.72 -1.08 8.27
C GLY A 89 2.14 -1.37 8.71
N ALA A 90 2.53 -2.65 8.65
CA ALA A 90 3.87 -3.10 8.99
C ALA A 90 4.36 -4.12 7.96
N TRP A 91 5.63 -4.01 7.61
CA TRP A 91 6.30 -4.89 6.64
C TRP A 91 7.65 -5.32 7.18
N VAL A 92 8.02 -6.57 6.87
CA VAL A 92 9.32 -7.14 7.24
C VAL A 92 9.90 -7.86 6.05
N ASP A 93 11.15 -7.59 5.73
CA ASP A 93 11.85 -8.27 4.66
C ASP A 93 12.28 -9.68 5.12
N LEU A 94 11.68 -10.71 4.53
CA LEU A 94 12.03 -12.11 4.83
C LEU A 94 12.87 -12.75 3.71
N ARG A 95 13.29 -11.95 2.72
CA ARG A 95 14.14 -12.47 1.64
C ARG A 95 15.56 -12.68 2.17
N PRO A 96 16.23 -13.77 1.76
CA PRO A 96 17.63 -14.00 2.12
C PRO A 96 18.52 -12.84 1.65
N GLY A 97 19.47 -12.43 2.48
CA GLY A 97 20.41 -11.38 2.17
C GLY A 97 20.65 -10.42 3.33
N GLU A 98 21.34 -9.33 3.02
CA GLU A 98 21.79 -8.36 4.03
C GLU A 98 20.63 -7.61 4.71
N THR A 99 19.50 -7.45 4.00
CA THR A 99 18.35 -6.71 4.52
C THR A 99 17.31 -7.60 5.20
N PHE A 100 17.59 -8.90 5.35
CA PHE A 100 16.70 -9.82 6.07
C PHE A 100 16.38 -9.27 7.46
N GLY A 101 15.09 -9.20 7.78
CA GLY A 101 14.61 -8.69 9.06
C GLY A 101 14.41 -7.19 9.13
N THR A 102 14.78 -6.44 8.10
CA THR A 102 14.51 -5.00 8.03
C THR A 102 13.00 -4.76 8.04
N SER A 103 12.54 -3.84 8.88
CA SER A 103 11.12 -3.51 9.01
C SER A 103 10.82 -2.11 8.52
N PHE A 104 9.57 -1.91 8.13
CA PHE A 104 9.02 -0.61 7.73
C PHE A 104 7.58 -0.52 8.21
N THR A 105 7.17 0.65 8.69
CA THR A 105 5.80 0.90 9.12
C THR A 105 5.27 2.17 8.46
N LEU A 106 3.96 2.21 8.26
CA LEU A 106 3.31 3.37 7.65
C LEU A 106 1.85 3.45 8.10
N GLU A 107 1.45 4.61 8.56
CA GLU A 107 0.02 4.91 8.71
C GLU A 107 -0.56 5.23 7.33
N MET A 108 -1.66 4.57 6.98
CA MET A 108 -2.30 4.70 5.68
C MET A 108 -3.77 5.01 5.81
N GLY A 109 -4.24 5.88 4.95
CA GLY A 109 -5.63 6.07 4.62
C GLY A 109 -5.88 5.80 3.14
N PRO A 110 -7.05 6.17 2.61
CA PRO A 110 -7.37 6.00 1.19
C PRO A 110 -6.42 6.72 0.21
N GLU A 111 -5.67 7.69 0.70
CA GLU A 111 -4.71 8.48 -0.08
C GLU A 111 -3.39 7.75 -0.38
N LYS A 112 -3.19 6.56 0.18
CA LYS A 112 -1.95 5.80 0.00
C LYS A 112 -2.21 4.39 -0.48
N ALA A 113 -1.21 3.84 -1.16
CA ALA A 113 -1.13 2.42 -1.49
C ALA A 113 0.31 1.95 -1.26
N VAL A 114 0.49 0.64 -1.11
CA VAL A 114 1.82 0.04 -0.92
C VAL A 114 1.97 -1.12 -1.88
N PHE A 115 3.05 -1.10 -2.66
CA PHE A 115 3.45 -2.24 -3.47
C PHE A 115 4.38 -3.12 -2.65
N VAL A 116 3.98 -4.37 -2.45
CA VAL A 116 4.69 -5.36 -1.65
C VAL A 116 5.27 -6.43 -2.57
N PRO A 117 6.59 -6.50 -2.73
CA PRO A 117 7.19 -7.57 -3.53
C PRO A 117 7.07 -8.91 -2.81
N ARG A 118 7.07 -9.98 -3.58
CA ARG A 118 7.11 -11.34 -3.03
C ARG A 118 8.24 -11.50 -2.02
N GLY A 119 8.00 -12.23 -0.96
CA GLY A 119 8.99 -12.49 0.09
C GLY A 119 9.07 -11.40 1.17
N VAL A 120 8.35 -10.30 1.02
CA VAL A 120 8.19 -9.30 2.08
C VAL A 120 6.87 -9.59 2.82
N ALA A 121 6.96 -9.78 4.13
CA ALA A 121 5.78 -9.99 4.96
C ALA A 121 5.04 -8.68 5.17
N ASN A 122 3.70 -8.73 5.19
CA ASN A 122 2.87 -7.56 5.44
C ASN A 122 1.77 -7.87 6.44
N GLY A 123 1.37 -6.85 7.18
CA GLY A 123 0.25 -6.92 8.08
C GLY A 123 -0.25 -5.52 8.42
N TYR A 124 -1.41 -5.47 9.09
CA TYR A 124 -1.98 -4.18 9.48
C TYR A 124 -2.94 -4.32 10.67
N GLN A 125 -3.13 -3.19 11.32
CA GLN A 125 -4.11 -3.01 12.39
C GLN A 125 -4.96 -1.77 12.16
#